data_17e2bfcda5afb8f6beb39e2fc3502b69
#
_entry.id   17e2bfcda5afb8f6beb39e2fc3502b69
#
_cell.length_a   1.000
_cell.length_b   1.000
_cell.length_c   1.000
_cell.angle_alpha   90.00
_cell.angle_beta   90.00
_cell.angle_gamma   90.00
#
_symmetry.space_group_name_H-M   'P 1'
#
loop_
_entity.id
_entity.type
_entity.pdbx_description
1 polymer ?
#
loop_
_entity_poly.entity_id
_entity_poly.type
_entity_poly.pdbx_seq_one_letter_code
_entity_poly.pdbx_strand_id
1 'polypeptide(L)'
;MTRIDGRTNDQLRDVTFQLDIAPLAHGSVLVGFGETRVICSAMLEKGVPRWMMHQNVQGGWLTAEYSMLPYSTLQRKSRDISRGKLDGRSSEIQRLIGRSLRAVVDLKKLGQRTLWIDCDVLRADGGTRTASITGACVAVEMAFQRFITAKKLESSPMEKLAAAVSAGIW
;
A
#
# COMPACT_ATOMS: atom_id res chain seq x y z
N MET A 1 -9.61 9.96 -29.49
CA MET A 1 -9.32 8.50 -29.63
C MET A 1 -9.97 7.77 -28.45
N THR A 2 -10.60 6.63 -28.71
CA THR A 2 -11.16 5.77 -27.64
C THR A 2 -10.09 4.75 -27.26
N ARG A 3 -9.90 4.49 -25.97
CA ARG A 3 -8.96 3.46 -25.48
C ARG A 3 -9.48 2.07 -25.86
N ILE A 4 -8.60 1.04 -25.82
CA ILE A 4 -8.93 -0.36 -26.18
C ILE A 4 -10.11 -0.89 -25.37
N ASP A 5 -10.27 -0.43 -24.13
CA ASP A 5 -11.36 -0.81 -23.21
C ASP A 5 -12.62 0.07 -23.31
N GLY A 6 -12.71 0.91 -24.35
CA GLY A 6 -13.86 1.77 -24.64
C GLY A 6 -13.92 3.08 -23.85
N ARG A 7 -13.02 3.32 -22.89
CA ARG A 7 -13.00 4.56 -22.09
C ARG A 7 -12.51 5.76 -22.91
N THR A 8 -12.96 6.96 -22.55
CA THR A 8 -12.40 8.22 -23.04
C THR A 8 -11.00 8.49 -22.41
N ASN A 9 -10.25 9.45 -22.98
CA ASN A 9 -8.87 9.71 -22.52
C ASN A 9 -8.80 10.24 -21.08
N ASP A 10 -9.83 10.94 -20.63
CA ASP A 10 -9.98 11.53 -19.30
C ASP A 10 -10.74 10.63 -18.30
N GLN A 11 -11.28 9.50 -18.75
CA GLN A 11 -12.03 8.58 -17.92
C GLN A 11 -11.10 7.65 -17.15
N LEU A 12 -11.27 7.61 -15.81
CA LEU A 12 -10.60 6.63 -14.95
C LEU A 12 -11.17 5.23 -15.16
N ARG A 13 -10.39 4.20 -14.79
CA ARG A 13 -10.93 2.85 -14.60
C ARG A 13 -11.86 2.84 -13.39
N ASP A 14 -12.83 1.95 -13.37
CA ASP A 14 -13.68 1.75 -12.19
C ASP A 14 -12.82 1.38 -11.00
N VAL A 15 -13.01 2.10 -9.90
CA VAL A 15 -12.29 1.89 -8.65
C VAL A 15 -13.22 1.23 -7.64
N THR A 16 -12.82 0.09 -7.11
CA THR A 16 -13.62 -0.67 -6.14
C THR A 16 -12.80 -0.97 -4.89
N PHE A 17 -13.46 -1.03 -3.73
CA PHE A 17 -12.86 -1.41 -2.46
C PHE A 17 -13.73 -2.47 -1.78
N GLN A 18 -13.11 -3.59 -1.38
CA GLN A 18 -13.71 -4.55 -0.47
C GLN A 18 -12.88 -4.55 0.81
N LEU A 19 -13.49 -4.07 1.89
CA LEU A 19 -12.80 -3.87 3.17
C LEU A 19 -12.75 -5.19 3.95
N ASP A 20 -11.78 -5.27 4.89
CA ASP A 20 -11.68 -6.34 5.89
C ASP A 20 -11.48 -7.75 5.32
N ILE A 21 -10.74 -7.87 4.23
CA ILE A 21 -10.48 -9.16 3.59
C ILE A 21 -9.43 -10.02 4.32
N ALA A 22 -8.61 -9.42 5.17
CA ALA A 22 -7.62 -10.10 6.01
C ALA A 22 -7.92 -9.82 7.49
N PRO A 23 -8.69 -10.71 8.17
CA PRO A 23 -9.25 -10.42 9.50
C PRO A 23 -8.22 -10.20 10.61
N LEU A 24 -7.00 -10.71 10.44
CA LEU A 24 -5.91 -10.54 11.42
C LEU A 24 -5.12 -9.26 11.22
N ALA A 25 -5.25 -8.59 10.07
CA ALA A 25 -4.63 -7.30 9.84
C ALA A 25 -5.35 -6.20 10.62
N HIS A 26 -4.64 -5.16 11.03
CA HIS A 26 -5.24 -4.00 11.68
C HIS A 26 -6.09 -3.16 10.70
N GLY A 27 -5.80 -3.22 9.41
CA GLY A 27 -6.64 -2.74 8.31
C GLY A 27 -6.31 -3.52 7.06
N SER A 28 -7.31 -3.83 6.24
CA SER A 28 -7.09 -4.53 4.99
C SER A 28 -8.16 -4.23 3.95
N VAL A 29 -7.76 -4.25 2.69
CA VAL A 29 -8.65 -3.98 1.56
C VAL A 29 -8.21 -4.74 0.32
N LEU A 30 -9.17 -5.26 -0.43
CA LEU A 30 -8.98 -5.62 -1.82
C LEU A 30 -9.37 -4.41 -2.68
N VAL A 31 -8.39 -3.78 -3.30
CA VAL A 31 -8.61 -2.67 -4.22
C VAL A 31 -8.63 -3.16 -5.66
N GLY A 32 -9.61 -2.68 -6.42
CA GLY A 32 -9.75 -2.91 -7.85
C GLY A 32 -9.60 -1.63 -8.66
N PHE A 33 -8.79 -1.67 -9.71
CA PHE A 33 -8.70 -0.63 -10.75
C PHE A 33 -8.97 -1.29 -12.10
N GLY A 34 -10.21 -1.22 -12.57
CA GLY A 34 -10.67 -2.05 -13.69
C GLY A 34 -10.45 -3.53 -13.35
N GLU A 35 -9.64 -4.24 -14.12
CA GLU A 35 -9.33 -5.65 -13.89
C GLU A 35 -8.13 -5.88 -12.94
N THR A 36 -7.35 -4.86 -12.65
CA THR A 36 -6.28 -4.97 -11.66
C THR A 36 -6.85 -5.18 -10.27
N ARG A 37 -6.30 -6.15 -9.52
CA ARG A 37 -6.70 -6.49 -8.15
C ARG A 37 -5.46 -6.57 -7.26
N VAL A 38 -5.49 -5.83 -6.15
CA VAL A 38 -4.40 -5.82 -5.16
C VAL A 38 -4.99 -5.95 -3.76
N ILE A 39 -4.46 -6.88 -2.98
CA ILE A 39 -4.68 -6.92 -1.54
C ILE A 39 -3.69 -5.94 -0.90
N CYS A 40 -4.19 -5.03 -0.09
CA CYS A 40 -3.36 -4.17 0.74
C CYS A 40 -3.70 -4.41 2.21
N SER A 41 -2.70 -4.58 3.04
CA SER A 41 -2.85 -4.72 4.48
C SER A 41 -1.98 -3.72 5.24
N ALA A 42 -2.38 -3.40 6.47
CA ALA A 42 -1.67 -2.52 7.37
C ALA A 42 -1.62 -3.14 8.77
N MET A 43 -0.41 -3.25 9.32
CA MET A 43 -0.14 -3.76 10.66
C MET A 43 0.68 -2.74 11.45
N LEU A 44 0.28 -2.45 12.69
CA LEU A 44 1.05 -1.64 13.62
C LEU A 44 1.68 -2.54 14.69
N GLU A 45 2.99 -2.51 14.77
CA GLU A 45 3.76 -3.25 15.76
C GLU A 45 4.47 -2.30 16.72
N LYS A 46 4.68 -2.73 17.96
CA LYS A 46 5.49 -2.00 18.93
C LYS A 46 6.96 -2.08 18.52
N GLY A 47 7.66 -0.96 18.69
CA GLY A 47 9.08 -0.84 18.38
C GLY A 47 9.34 -0.18 17.02
N VAL A 48 10.54 0.30 16.88
CA VAL A 48 11.08 0.95 15.67
C VAL A 48 12.40 0.29 15.27
N PRO A 49 12.86 0.45 14.02
CA PRO A 49 14.14 -0.08 13.59
C PRO A 49 15.31 0.33 14.50
N ARG A 50 16.27 -0.56 14.71
CA ARG A 50 17.43 -0.32 15.60
C ARG A 50 18.19 0.96 15.31
N TRP A 51 18.33 1.31 14.03
CA TRP A 51 19.02 2.52 13.63
C TRP A 51 18.32 3.80 14.15
N MET A 52 16.99 3.84 14.24
CA MET A 52 16.25 4.96 14.82
C MET A 52 16.56 5.10 16.32
N MET A 53 16.64 3.98 17.04
CA MET A 53 17.01 3.97 18.47
C MET A 53 18.45 4.46 18.64
N HIS A 54 19.39 3.98 17.83
CA HIS A 54 20.80 4.41 17.89
C HIS A 54 21.01 5.89 17.59
N GLN A 55 20.20 6.44 16.70
CA GLN A 55 20.28 7.86 16.29
C GLN A 55 19.32 8.77 17.07
N ASN A 56 18.60 8.25 18.08
CA ASN A 56 17.60 9.00 18.85
C ASN A 56 16.53 9.68 17.97
N VAL A 57 16.15 9.06 16.86
CA VAL A 57 15.09 9.58 15.98
C VAL A 57 13.73 9.40 16.66
N GLN A 58 13.04 10.51 16.86
CA GLN A 58 11.72 10.50 17.49
C GLN A 58 10.61 10.09 16.51
N GLY A 59 9.57 9.42 17.05
CA GLY A 59 8.40 8.99 16.28
C GLY A 59 8.44 7.52 15.90
N GLY A 60 7.55 7.14 15.00
CA GLY A 60 7.43 5.79 14.45
C GLY A 60 8.11 5.62 13.11
N TRP A 61 7.99 4.43 12.58
CA TRP A 61 8.48 4.07 11.26
C TRP A 61 7.33 3.57 10.37
N LEU A 62 7.44 3.81 9.07
CA LEU A 62 6.53 3.28 8.07
C LEU A 62 7.35 2.63 6.96
N THR A 63 7.04 1.38 6.66
CA THR A 63 7.65 0.63 5.56
C THR A 63 6.57 -0.07 4.74
N ALA A 64 6.87 -0.39 3.49
CA ALA A 64 5.96 -1.09 2.61
C ALA A 64 6.68 -2.22 1.86
N GLU A 65 5.95 -3.30 1.67
CA GLU A 65 6.33 -4.40 0.80
C GLU A 65 5.35 -4.52 -0.38
N TYR A 66 5.84 -5.01 -1.50
CA TYR A 66 5.05 -5.19 -2.71
C TYR A 66 5.45 -6.47 -3.40
N SER A 67 4.49 -7.30 -3.70
CA SER A 67 4.71 -8.56 -4.41
C SER A 67 3.67 -8.77 -5.51
N MET A 68 4.12 -9.26 -6.65
CA MET A 68 3.23 -9.82 -7.67
C MET A 68 3.14 -11.32 -7.47
N LEU A 69 1.95 -11.83 -7.16
CA LEU A 69 1.75 -13.27 -6.99
C LEU A 69 1.99 -14.03 -8.30
N PRO A 70 2.40 -15.32 -8.26
CA PRO A 70 2.78 -16.06 -9.43
C PRO A 70 1.74 -16.10 -10.56
N TYR A 71 0.47 -16.04 -10.20
CA TYR A 71 -0.68 -16.09 -11.10
C TYR A 71 -1.27 -14.71 -11.43
N SER A 72 -0.60 -13.62 -11.05
CA SER A 72 -1.10 -12.26 -11.27
C SER A 72 -0.98 -11.80 -12.73
N THR A 73 -0.26 -12.50 -13.58
CA THR A 73 0.00 -12.21 -14.99
C THR A 73 -0.34 -13.41 -15.86
N LEU A 74 -0.54 -13.18 -17.17
CA LEU A 74 -0.84 -14.25 -18.14
C LEU A 74 0.21 -15.38 -18.11
N GLN A 75 1.48 -15.03 -18.02
CA GLN A 75 2.55 -16.00 -17.80
C GLN A 75 2.90 -16.03 -16.32
N ARG A 76 3.12 -17.23 -15.78
CA ARG A 76 3.49 -17.40 -14.38
C ARG A 76 4.75 -16.61 -14.03
N LYS A 77 4.66 -15.69 -13.06
CA LYS A 77 5.81 -14.99 -12.49
C LYS A 77 6.47 -15.85 -11.41
N SER A 78 7.81 -16.00 -11.46
CA SER A 78 8.54 -16.64 -10.38
C SER A 78 8.49 -15.78 -9.11
N ARG A 79 8.42 -16.41 -7.94
CA ARG A 79 8.55 -15.68 -6.66
C ARG A 79 9.97 -15.12 -6.50
N ASP A 80 10.10 -13.94 -5.96
CA ASP A 80 11.40 -13.30 -5.77
C ASP A 80 12.31 -14.13 -4.85
N ILE A 81 11.76 -14.77 -3.82
CA ILE A 81 12.49 -15.67 -2.93
C ILE A 81 13.12 -16.87 -3.69
N SER A 82 12.42 -17.40 -4.69
CA SER A 82 12.96 -18.50 -5.52
C SER A 82 14.11 -18.06 -6.42
N ARG A 83 14.24 -16.77 -6.65
CA ARG A 83 15.33 -16.14 -7.43
C ARG A 83 16.51 -15.70 -6.56
N GLY A 84 16.38 -15.81 -5.23
CA GLY A 84 17.41 -15.40 -4.28
C GLY A 84 17.63 -13.88 -4.17
N LYS A 85 16.81 -13.07 -4.85
CA LYS A 85 16.88 -11.61 -4.81
C LYS A 85 15.53 -10.98 -5.12
N LEU A 86 15.28 -9.82 -4.51
CA LEU A 86 14.12 -9.00 -4.84
C LEU A 86 14.25 -8.47 -6.28
N ASP A 87 13.14 -8.50 -7.01
CA ASP A 87 13.06 -7.89 -8.34
C ASP A 87 13.20 -6.35 -8.23
N GLY A 88 13.98 -5.75 -9.14
CA GLY A 88 14.19 -4.29 -9.15
C GLY A 88 12.89 -3.49 -9.24
N ARG A 89 11.90 -4.00 -10.00
CA ARG A 89 10.56 -3.40 -10.06
C ARG A 89 9.83 -3.48 -8.72
N SER A 90 9.85 -4.63 -8.06
CA SER A 90 9.24 -4.80 -6.73
C SER A 90 9.86 -3.84 -5.72
N SER A 91 11.20 -3.75 -5.71
CA SER A 91 11.95 -2.83 -4.86
C SER A 91 11.59 -1.35 -5.13
N GLU A 92 11.49 -0.95 -6.39
CA GLU A 92 11.10 0.41 -6.78
C GLU A 92 9.69 0.75 -6.26
N ILE A 93 8.72 -0.17 -6.47
CA ILE A 93 7.33 0.06 -6.08
C ILE A 93 7.18 0.08 -4.55
N GLN A 94 7.84 -0.79 -3.80
CA GLN A 94 7.88 -0.74 -2.33
C GLN A 94 8.32 0.65 -1.83
N ARG A 95 9.40 1.16 -2.38
CA ARG A 95 9.92 2.49 -2.02
C ARG A 95 8.94 3.60 -2.39
N LEU A 96 8.24 3.48 -3.52
CA LEU A 96 7.25 4.45 -3.96
C LEU A 96 6.03 4.47 -3.03
N ILE A 97 5.47 3.30 -2.68
CA ILE A 97 4.36 3.19 -1.72
C ILE A 97 4.75 3.82 -0.38
N GLY A 98 5.89 3.40 0.17
CA GLY A 98 6.38 3.93 1.45
C GLY A 98 6.57 5.44 1.44
N ARG A 99 7.14 6.02 0.37
CA ARG A 99 7.32 7.48 0.26
C ARG A 99 5.99 8.21 0.14
N SER A 100 5.05 7.69 -0.66
CA SER A 100 3.74 8.30 -0.84
C SER A 100 2.97 8.38 0.48
N LEU A 101 3.00 7.32 1.28
CA LEU A 101 2.30 7.29 2.56
C LEU A 101 3.02 8.08 3.66
N ARG A 102 4.35 8.11 3.67
CA ARG A 102 5.11 8.98 4.58
C ARG A 102 4.87 10.48 4.34
N ALA A 103 4.43 10.86 3.15
CA ALA A 103 4.10 12.25 2.85
C ALA A 103 2.75 12.70 3.45
N VAL A 104 1.92 11.75 3.90
CA VAL A 104 0.57 12.03 4.42
C VAL A 104 0.33 11.50 5.84
N VAL A 105 1.31 10.80 6.42
CA VAL A 105 1.26 10.26 7.78
C VAL A 105 2.26 10.98 8.68
N ASP A 106 1.79 11.57 9.76
CA ASP A 106 2.64 12.11 10.82
C ASP A 106 3.25 10.98 11.65
N LEU A 107 4.51 10.64 11.33
CA LEU A 107 5.23 9.57 12.02
C LEU A 107 5.48 9.86 13.51
N LYS A 108 5.45 11.12 13.94
CA LYS A 108 5.60 11.46 15.37
C LYS A 108 4.39 11.00 16.17
N LYS A 109 3.18 11.14 15.61
CA LYS A 109 1.93 10.66 16.23
C LYS A 109 1.83 9.14 16.34
N LEU A 110 2.59 8.38 15.55
CA LEU A 110 2.68 6.92 15.69
C LEU A 110 3.33 6.51 17.03
N GLY A 111 4.18 7.36 17.60
CA GLY A 111 5.03 6.99 18.73
C GLY A 111 6.01 5.87 18.36
N GLN A 112 6.50 5.13 19.33
CA GLN A 112 7.47 4.03 19.14
C GLN A 112 6.81 2.77 18.53
N ARG A 113 6.33 2.89 17.28
CA ARG A 113 5.69 1.81 16.51
C ARG A 113 6.19 1.78 15.07
N THR A 114 6.18 0.60 14.49
CA THR A 114 6.37 0.41 13.04
C THR A 114 5.03 0.10 12.39
N LEU A 115 4.70 0.84 11.35
CA LEU A 115 3.58 0.56 10.45
C LEU A 115 4.11 -0.22 9.25
N TRP A 116 3.72 -1.49 9.17
CA TRP A 116 3.97 -2.37 8.05
C TRP A 116 2.82 -2.31 7.07
N ILE A 117 3.14 -2.22 5.79
CA ILE A 117 2.17 -2.18 4.70
C ILE A 117 2.57 -3.25 3.71
N ASP A 118 1.66 -4.17 3.44
CA ASP A 118 1.88 -5.25 2.48
C ASP A 118 0.89 -5.10 1.33
N CYS A 119 1.40 -5.19 0.10
CA CYS A 119 0.62 -5.07 -1.12
C CYS A 119 0.88 -6.28 -2.02
N ASP A 120 -0.11 -7.16 -2.13
CA ASP A 120 -0.05 -8.37 -2.94
C ASP A 120 -0.94 -8.26 -4.18
N VAL A 121 -0.32 -8.30 -5.35
CA VAL A 121 -1.05 -8.23 -6.62
C VAL A 121 -1.62 -9.59 -6.98
N LEU A 122 -2.95 -9.69 -7.02
CA LEU A 122 -3.68 -10.88 -7.45
C LEU A 122 -3.84 -10.95 -8.97
N ARG A 123 -4.13 -9.79 -9.60
CA ARG A 123 -4.29 -9.66 -11.03
C ARG A 123 -3.70 -8.33 -11.49
N ALA A 124 -2.83 -8.39 -12.48
CA ALA A 124 -2.16 -7.23 -13.05
C ALA A 124 -2.69 -6.97 -14.47
N ASP A 125 -3.41 -5.86 -14.61
CA ASP A 125 -3.91 -5.32 -15.88
C ASP A 125 -3.54 -3.83 -16.03
N GLY A 126 -2.28 -3.50 -15.70
CA GLY A 126 -1.79 -2.12 -15.62
C GLY A 126 -2.19 -1.41 -14.33
N GLY A 127 -1.43 -0.37 -13.93
CA GLY A 127 -1.73 0.46 -12.76
C GLY A 127 -1.57 -0.24 -11.40
N THR A 128 -0.81 -1.34 -11.29
CA THR A 128 -0.66 -2.05 -10.01
C THR A 128 -0.04 -1.17 -8.93
N ARG A 129 0.92 -0.29 -9.27
CA ARG A 129 1.54 0.64 -8.32
C ARG A 129 0.56 1.71 -7.82
N THR A 130 -0.29 2.22 -8.69
CA THR A 130 -1.30 3.24 -8.33
C THR A 130 -2.42 2.63 -7.50
N ALA A 131 -2.87 1.42 -7.84
CA ALA A 131 -3.82 0.67 -7.04
C ALA A 131 -3.24 0.35 -5.65
N SER A 132 -1.96 -0.07 -5.56
CA SER A 132 -1.29 -0.35 -4.29
C SER A 132 -1.21 0.90 -3.39
N ILE A 133 -0.82 2.07 -3.92
CA ILE A 133 -0.77 3.32 -3.13
C ILE A 133 -2.16 3.68 -2.60
N THR A 134 -3.18 3.63 -3.46
CA THR A 134 -4.55 3.99 -3.09
C THR A 134 -5.13 2.99 -2.08
N GLY A 135 -4.98 1.69 -2.33
CA GLY A 135 -5.46 0.65 -1.41
C GLY A 135 -4.71 0.67 -0.07
N ALA A 136 -3.39 0.87 -0.10
CA ALA A 136 -2.59 0.99 1.12
C ALA A 136 -3.03 2.19 1.98
N CYS A 137 -3.37 3.33 1.36
CA CYS A 137 -3.91 4.47 2.09
C CYS A 137 -5.21 4.11 2.82
N VAL A 138 -6.13 3.40 2.18
CA VAL A 138 -7.37 2.93 2.80
C VAL A 138 -7.08 1.96 3.95
N ALA A 139 -6.21 0.96 3.75
CA ALA A 139 -5.86 -0.01 4.77
C ALA A 139 -5.22 0.65 6.00
N VAL A 140 -4.34 1.64 5.79
CA VAL A 140 -3.68 2.40 6.87
C VAL A 140 -4.69 3.22 7.66
N GLU A 141 -5.61 3.91 7.00
CA GLU A 141 -6.65 4.69 7.70
C GLU A 141 -7.56 3.78 8.53
N MET A 142 -7.96 2.62 7.99
CA MET A 142 -8.72 1.62 8.77
C MET A 142 -7.96 1.16 10.02
N ALA A 143 -6.65 0.90 9.89
CA ALA A 143 -5.81 0.51 11.01
C ALA A 143 -5.75 1.60 12.08
N PHE A 144 -5.60 2.87 11.69
CA PHE A 144 -5.57 4.00 12.62
C PHE A 144 -6.92 4.17 13.34
N GLN A 145 -8.03 4.08 12.63
CA GLN A 145 -9.36 4.18 13.24
C GLN A 145 -9.61 3.08 14.28
N ARG A 146 -9.16 1.86 14.02
CA ARG A 146 -9.23 0.76 15.00
C ARG A 146 -8.35 1.02 16.22
N PHE A 147 -7.16 1.58 16.03
CA PHE A 147 -6.27 1.92 17.13
C PHE A 147 -6.80 3.08 17.99
N ILE A 148 -7.47 4.06 17.39
CA ILE A 148 -8.16 5.15 18.11
C ILE A 148 -9.32 4.57 18.91
N THR A 149 -10.18 3.76 18.30
CA THR A 149 -11.31 3.10 18.97
C THR A 149 -10.84 2.25 20.16
N ALA A 150 -9.70 1.57 20.01
CA ALA A 150 -9.08 0.77 21.07
C ALA A 150 -8.29 1.61 22.08
N LYS A 151 -8.31 2.94 21.99
CA LYS A 151 -7.56 3.90 22.84
C LYS A 151 -6.03 3.65 22.85
N LYS A 152 -5.51 3.13 21.75
CA LYS A 152 -4.05 2.91 21.55
C LYS A 152 -3.38 4.07 20.82
N LEU A 153 -4.16 4.93 20.18
CA LEU A 153 -3.79 6.21 19.60
C LEU A 153 -4.78 7.26 20.05
N GLU A 154 -4.30 8.48 20.29
CA GLU A 154 -5.15 9.62 20.71
C GLU A 154 -5.90 10.24 19.53
N SER A 155 -5.25 10.30 18.37
CA SER A 155 -5.80 10.84 17.12
C SER A 155 -5.18 10.15 15.91
N SER A 156 -5.81 10.31 14.74
CA SER A 156 -5.24 9.74 13.51
C SER A 156 -3.91 10.39 13.16
N PRO A 157 -2.87 9.58 12.92
CA PRO A 157 -1.64 10.06 12.30
C PRO A 157 -1.80 10.44 10.82
N MET A 158 -2.88 10.03 10.18
CA MET A 158 -3.17 10.39 8.78
C MET A 158 -3.62 11.84 8.69
N GLU A 159 -2.81 12.70 8.07
CA GLU A 159 -3.13 14.12 7.90
C GLU A 159 -3.97 14.39 6.65
N LYS A 160 -3.78 13.58 5.62
CA LYS A 160 -4.47 13.67 4.32
C LYS A 160 -4.58 12.29 3.71
N LEU A 161 -5.58 12.09 2.86
CA LEU A 161 -5.67 10.89 2.04
C LEU A 161 -4.75 11.00 0.82
N ALA A 162 -4.15 9.89 0.44
CA ALA A 162 -3.35 9.75 -0.78
C ALA A 162 -4.04 8.81 -1.76
N ALA A 163 -4.13 9.23 -3.01
CA ALA A 163 -4.54 8.38 -4.12
C ALA A 163 -3.57 8.58 -5.29
N ALA A 164 -3.45 7.59 -6.14
CA ALA A 164 -2.56 7.64 -7.28
C ALA A 164 -3.26 7.22 -8.57
N VAL A 165 -2.94 7.90 -9.65
CA VAL A 165 -3.41 7.59 -11.00
C VAL A 165 -2.22 7.55 -11.95
N SER A 166 -2.34 6.82 -13.07
CA SER A 166 -1.39 6.87 -14.17
C SER A 166 -1.92 7.84 -15.23
N ALA A 167 -1.10 8.79 -15.62
CA ALA A 167 -1.38 9.74 -16.68
C ALA A 167 -0.25 9.70 -17.72
N GLY A 168 -0.58 10.04 -18.97
CA GLY A 168 0.37 10.14 -20.06
C GLY A 168 -0.05 11.23 -21.04
N ILE A 169 0.91 11.73 -21.81
CA ILE A 169 0.69 12.67 -22.91
C ILE A 169 0.86 11.87 -24.20
N TRP A 170 -0.06 12.05 -25.15
CA TRP A 170 -0.04 11.44 -26.49
C TRP A 170 0.31 12.49 -27.52
#